data_1b40c26da40e441b13e58038ef9b735c
#
_entry.id   1b40c26da40e441b13e58038ef9b735c
#
_cell.length_a   1.000
_cell.length_b   1.000
_cell.length_c   1.000
_cell.angle_alpha   90.00
_cell.angle_beta   90.00
_cell.angle_gamma   90.00
#
_symmetry.space_group_name_H-M   'P 1'
#
loop_
_entity.id
_entity.type
_entity.pdbx_description
1 polymer ?
#
loop_
_entity_poly.entity_id
_entity_poly.type
_entity_poly.pdbx_seq_one_letter_code
_entity_poly.pdbx_strand_id
1 'polypeptide(L)'
;MIVMSIMVKSVNFDDYQKTQTSYKDTNFLQSAEMAKLQLSRNHIGEVEALVFERDGLIVGQTIIVYRRSFRIFRKALLLHGPLLDYNSITDLPDLLEALILYLKKKNIASLSIHPYLTNLIRNEELEILKEDKADEVSKVFEKLGFEQYLDPEQALVVNQMFVKPIDTFTTSDEMLAAFSPSLKRDLKKFTALNVKVEELSEDNLDQFYDILVRTAERKGFSVHPLTYFQDLKRNFGKSAKFMLAYLDCPAYLAYLDENIKSFETKIQALKDGPQKKRTKGQIADAQDQLRSYYKRLEQFKTYQNTGDKLPLSAYLFMDYGSEVVSFYGGNDEAYLNFGGAVLLHWEMLQYAMRKVI
;
A
#
# COMPACT_ATOMS: atom_id res chain seq x y z
N MET A 1 -35.07 -27.31 -18.95
CA MET A 1 -33.64 -26.95 -19.12
C MET A 1 -32.91 -27.45 -17.89
N ILE A 2 -32.01 -28.43 -18.01
CA ILE A 2 -31.22 -28.90 -16.89
C ILE A 2 -30.19 -27.79 -16.63
N VAL A 3 -30.38 -27.01 -15.56
CA VAL A 3 -29.33 -26.07 -15.09
C VAL A 3 -28.19 -26.94 -14.59
N MET A 4 -27.09 -26.98 -15.34
CA MET A 4 -25.94 -27.74 -14.91
C MET A 4 -25.31 -27.02 -13.72
N SER A 5 -25.09 -27.75 -12.63
CA SER A 5 -24.55 -27.21 -11.37
C SER A 5 -23.08 -26.81 -11.53
N ILE A 6 -22.65 -25.76 -10.86
CA ILE A 6 -21.23 -25.37 -10.80
C ILE A 6 -20.42 -26.47 -10.10
N MET A 7 -19.31 -26.86 -10.72
CA MET A 7 -18.34 -27.78 -10.15
C MET A 7 -17.16 -27.02 -9.57
N VAL A 8 -16.74 -27.37 -8.34
CA VAL A 8 -15.53 -26.85 -7.71
C VAL A 8 -14.40 -27.83 -7.93
N LYS A 9 -13.30 -27.40 -8.54
CA LYS A 9 -12.10 -28.19 -8.79
C LYS A 9 -10.89 -27.55 -8.14
N SER A 10 -10.09 -28.36 -7.47
CA SER A 10 -8.75 -27.95 -7.01
C SER A 10 -7.79 -28.03 -8.19
N VAL A 11 -6.98 -27.00 -8.35
CA VAL A 11 -5.96 -26.90 -9.40
C VAL A 11 -4.61 -26.54 -8.80
N ASN A 12 -3.51 -26.79 -9.53
CA ASN A 12 -2.22 -26.28 -9.09
C ASN A 12 -2.11 -24.76 -9.29
N PHE A 13 -1.16 -24.12 -8.61
CA PHE A 13 -1.03 -22.65 -8.64
C PHE A 13 -0.62 -22.10 -10.01
N ASP A 14 0.10 -22.88 -10.83
CA ASP A 14 0.51 -22.42 -12.15
C ASP A 14 -0.68 -22.42 -13.14
N ASP A 15 -1.59 -23.37 -13.03
CA ASP A 15 -2.83 -23.38 -13.82
C ASP A 15 -3.81 -22.30 -13.33
N TYR A 16 -3.90 -22.09 -12.01
CA TYR A 16 -4.66 -20.98 -11.44
C TYR A 16 -4.17 -19.63 -11.98
N GLN A 17 -2.87 -19.40 -12.04
CA GLN A 17 -2.25 -18.16 -12.52
C GLN A 17 -2.61 -17.86 -13.97
N LYS A 18 -2.67 -18.86 -14.83
CA LYS A 18 -3.01 -18.69 -16.26
C LYS A 18 -4.39 -18.09 -16.47
N THR A 19 -5.35 -18.46 -15.63
CA THR A 19 -6.74 -17.98 -15.73
C THR A 19 -6.99 -16.69 -14.95
N GLN A 20 -6.15 -16.35 -13.96
CA GLN A 20 -6.31 -15.19 -13.13
C GLN A 20 -6.24 -13.88 -13.92
N THR A 21 -5.40 -13.81 -14.93
CA THR A 21 -5.21 -12.61 -15.78
C THR A 21 -6.45 -12.22 -16.58
N SER A 22 -7.45 -13.09 -16.69
CA SER A 22 -8.72 -12.79 -17.36
C SER A 22 -9.66 -11.93 -16.51
N TYR A 23 -9.43 -11.82 -15.20
CA TYR A 23 -10.25 -11.00 -14.31
C TYR A 23 -9.69 -9.59 -14.20
N LYS A 24 -10.55 -8.59 -14.41
CA LYS A 24 -10.17 -7.16 -14.36
C LYS A 24 -9.80 -6.72 -12.93
N ASP A 25 -10.58 -7.16 -11.95
CA ASP A 25 -10.44 -6.76 -10.55
C ASP A 25 -9.70 -7.86 -9.77
N THR A 26 -8.40 -7.99 -10.04
CA THR A 26 -7.53 -8.95 -9.34
C THR A 26 -6.76 -8.26 -8.23
N ASN A 27 -6.70 -8.90 -7.06
CA ASN A 27 -5.88 -8.43 -5.94
C ASN A 27 -4.76 -9.42 -5.63
N PHE A 28 -3.60 -8.92 -5.21
CA PHE A 28 -2.44 -9.76 -4.91
C PHE A 28 -2.69 -10.81 -3.81
N LEU A 29 -3.68 -10.60 -2.91
CA LEU A 29 -4.07 -11.60 -1.90
C LEU A 29 -4.72 -12.85 -2.50
N GLN A 30 -5.20 -12.76 -3.74
CA GLN A 30 -5.72 -13.89 -4.53
C GLN A 30 -4.72 -14.41 -5.56
N SER A 31 -3.43 -14.11 -5.42
CA SER A 31 -2.40 -14.54 -6.37
C SER A 31 -1.79 -15.89 -6.00
N ALA A 32 -1.23 -16.56 -7.01
CA ALA A 32 -0.47 -17.79 -6.81
C ALA A 32 0.80 -17.54 -5.96
N GLU A 33 1.42 -16.37 -6.09
CA GLU A 33 2.56 -15.94 -5.30
C GLU A 33 2.20 -15.83 -3.80
N MET A 34 1.04 -15.24 -3.49
CA MET A 34 0.55 -15.18 -2.12
C MET A 34 0.22 -16.58 -1.58
N ALA A 35 -0.36 -17.45 -2.40
CA ALA A 35 -0.64 -18.82 -1.99
C ALA A 35 0.66 -19.58 -1.65
N LYS A 36 1.71 -19.46 -2.47
CA LYS A 36 3.04 -20.02 -2.22
C LYS A 36 3.65 -19.48 -0.92
N LEU A 37 3.56 -18.17 -0.70
CA LEU A 37 3.99 -17.51 0.55
C LEU A 37 3.24 -18.07 1.77
N GLN A 38 1.93 -18.22 1.69
CA GLN A 38 1.12 -18.76 2.79
C GLN A 38 1.48 -20.20 3.10
N LEU A 39 1.74 -21.04 2.09
CA LEU A 39 2.16 -22.43 2.26
C LEU A 39 3.53 -22.57 2.92
N SER A 40 4.48 -21.69 2.64
CA SER A 40 5.82 -21.74 3.24
C SER A 40 5.80 -21.46 4.74
N ARG A 41 4.67 -21.00 5.30
CA ARG A 41 4.51 -20.66 6.70
C ARG A 41 3.89 -21.81 7.49
N ASN A 42 4.70 -22.61 8.16
CA ASN A 42 4.34 -23.86 8.88
C ASN A 42 3.15 -23.78 9.82
N HIS A 43 2.71 -22.60 10.26
CA HIS A 43 1.62 -22.41 11.21
C HIS A 43 0.28 -21.97 10.58
N ILE A 44 0.24 -21.67 9.29
CA ILE A 44 -0.97 -21.18 8.61
C ILE A 44 -1.88 -22.35 8.20
N GLY A 45 -1.32 -23.53 7.95
CA GLY A 45 -2.09 -24.67 7.50
C GLY A 45 -2.04 -24.85 5.98
N GLU A 46 -3.10 -25.40 5.43
CA GLU A 46 -3.22 -25.76 4.02
C GLU A 46 -3.75 -24.58 3.21
N VAL A 47 -3.27 -24.44 1.98
CA VAL A 47 -3.74 -23.44 1.01
C VAL A 47 -4.12 -24.17 -0.27
N GLU A 48 -5.22 -23.78 -0.89
CA GLU A 48 -5.74 -24.43 -2.07
C GLU A 48 -6.16 -23.41 -3.10
N ALA A 49 -5.88 -23.66 -4.36
CA ALA A 49 -6.40 -22.91 -5.50
C ALA A 49 -7.61 -23.68 -6.06
N LEU A 50 -8.74 -22.99 -6.13
CA LEU A 50 -10.00 -23.55 -6.63
C LEU A 50 -10.45 -22.79 -7.87
N VAL A 51 -11.01 -23.55 -8.83
CA VAL A 51 -11.75 -22.99 -9.95
C VAL A 51 -13.20 -23.47 -9.90
N PHE A 52 -14.10 -22.60 -10.30
CA PHE A 52 -15.54 -22.86 -10.42
C PHE A 52 -15.86 -23.01 -11.91
N GLU A 53 -16.37 -24.16 -12.29
CA GLU A 53 -16.60 -24.52 -13.69
C GLU A 53 -18.09 -24.78 -13.95
N ARG A 54 -18.63 -24.17 -14.99
CA ARG A 54 -19.97 -24.44 -15.55
C ARG A 54 -19.82 -24.76 -17.04
N ASP A 55 -20.32 -25.90 -17.45
CA ASP A 55 -20.30 -26.35 -18.86
C ASP A 55 -18.90 -26.36 -19.52
N GLY A 56 -17.87 -26.67 -18.74
CA GLY A 56 -16.47 -26.68 -19.19
C GLY A 56 -15.81 -25.29 -19.22
N LEU A 57 -16.53 -24.22 -18.81
CA LEU A 57 -16.00 -22.87 -18.73
C LEU A 57 -15.75 -22.48 -17.28
N ILE A 58 -14.61 -21.84 -17.03
CA ILE A 58 -14.29 -21.29 -15.71
C ILE A 58 -15.08 -19.98 -15.52
N VAL A 59 -16.00 -19.97 -14.55
CA VAL A 59 -16.87 -18.84 -14.21
C VAL A 59 -16.39 -18.08 -12.96
N GLY A 60 -15.42 -18.61 -12.25
CA GLY A 60 -14.80 -17.98 -11.08
C GLY A 60 -13.62 -18.78 -10.58
N GLN A 61 -12.80 -18.18 -9.73
CA GLN A 61 -11.68 -18.86 -9.08
C GLN A 61 -11.33 -18.22 -7.75
N THR A 62 -10.63 -18.93 -6.87
CA THR A 62 -10.21 -18.39 -5.57
C THR A 62 -9.01 -19.12 -4.99
N ILE A 63 -8.19 -18.38 -4.25
CA ILE A 63 -7.26 -18.94 -3.27
C ILE A 63 -7.98 -19.00 -1.94
N ILE A 64 -7.96 -20.16 -1.31
CA ILE A 64 -8.55 -20.42 -0.01
C ILE A 64 -7.48 -20.88 0.99
N VAL A 65 -7.49 -20.28 2.17
CA VAL A 65 -6.56 -20.63 3.25
C VAL A 65 -7.33 -21.36 4.34
N TYR A 66 -6.84 -22.54 4.72
CA TYR A 66 -7.42 -23.31 5.81
C TYR A 66 -6.61 -23.09 7.08
N ARG A 67 -7.30 -22.76 8.17
CA ARG A 67 -6.69 -22.58 9.50
C ARG A 67 -7.31 -23.54 10.50
N ARG A 68 -6.50 -24.08 11.38
CA ARG A 68 -7.00 -24.84 12.53
C ARG A 68 -7.68 -23.87 13.52
N SER A 69 -8.89 -24.26 13.96
CA SER A 69 -9.64 -23.59 15.00
C SER A 69 -10.05 -24.63 16.01
N PHE A 70 -9.56 -24.55 17.22
CA PHE A 70 -9.65 -25.63 18.21
C PHE A 70 -9.08 -26.98 17.71
N ARG A 71 -9.07 -27.98 18.58
CA ARG A 71 -8.32 -29.24 18.35
C ARG A 71 -8.66 -29.97 17.06
N ILE A 72 -9.90 -29.89 16.57
CA ILE A 72 -10.43 -30.70 15.46
C ILE A 72 -11.11 -29.88 14.37
N PHE A 73 -11.44 -28.63 14.62
CA PHE A 73 -12.16 -27.80 13.66
C PHE A 73 -11.19 -27.02 12.74
N ARG A 74 -11.57 -26.93 11.49
CA ARG A 74 -10.87 -26.13 10.47
C ARG A 74 -11.78 -25.02 10.00
N LYS A 75 -11.21 -23.87 9.76
CA LYS A 75 -11.87 -22.70 9.17
C LYS A 75 -11.28 -22.43 7.79
N ALA A 76 -12.12 -22.02 6.86
CA ALA A 76 -11.74 -21.56 5.54
C ALA A 76 -11.82 -20.05 5.48
N LEU A 77 -10.85 -19.42 4.83
CA LEU A 77 -10.72 -17.98 4.71
C LEU A 77 -10.43 -17.61 3.26
N LEU A 78 -11.26 -16.75 2.67
CA LEU A 78 -11.08 -16.13 1.37
C LEU A 78 -10.84 -14.64 1.58
N LEU A 79 -9.61 -14.18 1.31
CA LEU A 79 -9.26 -12.76 1.38
C LEU A 79 -9.32 -12.17 -0.02
N HIS A 80 -10.10 -11.12 -0.20
CA HIS A 80 -10.32 -10.43 -1.48
C HIS A 80 -10.76 -11.37 -2.63
N GLY A 81 -11.54 -12.39 -2.28
CA GLY A 81 -12.10 -13.37 -3.22
C GLY A 81 -13.54 -13.76 -2.89
N PRO A 82 -14.17 -14.59 -3.72
CA PRO A 82 -13.64 -15.18 -4.95
C PRO A 82 -13.48 -14.17 -6.09
N LEU A 83 -12.60 -14.47 -7.06
CA LEU A 83 -12.49 -13.72 -8.31
C LEU A 83 -13.60 -14.19 -9.26
N LEU A 84 -14.48 -13.29 -9.60
CA LEU A 84 -15.57 -13.51 -10.54
C LEU A 84 -16.04 -12.18 -11.15
N ASP A 85 -16.85 -12.22 -12.18
CA ASP A 85 -17.49 -11.02 -12.71
C ASP A 85 -18.69 -10.62 -11.83
N TYR A 86 -18.47 -9.74 -10.88
CA TYR A 86 -19.53 -9.19 -10.03
C TYR A 86 -20.55 -8.31 -10.77
N ASN A 87 -20.32 -7.97 -12.04
CA ASN A 87 -21.32 -7.31 -12.86
C ASN A 87 -22.43 -8.29 -13.32
N SER A 88 -22.11 -9.59 -13.36
CA SER A 88 -23.05 -10.68 -13.63
C SER A 88 -23.19 -11.55 -12.39
N ILE A 89 -23.95 -11.08 -11.41
CA ILE A 89 -24.15 -11.79 -10.12
C ILE A 89 -25.02 -13.06 -10.23
N THR A 90 -25.49 -13.41 -11.41
CA THR A 90 -26.37 -14.58 -11.64
C THR A 90 -25.73 -15.88 -11.20
N ASP A 91 -24.41 -16.01 -11.32
CA ASP A 91 -23.67 -17.22 -10.96
C ASP A 91 -23.26 -17.28 -9.48
N LEU A 92 -23.32 -16.15 -8.78
CA LEU A 92 -22.85 -16.04 -7.40
C LEU A 92 -23.56 -17.01 -6.43
N PRO A 93 -24.91 -17.15 -6.43
CA PRO A 93 -25.58 -18.10 -5.54
C PRO A 93 -25.12 -19.54 -5.78
N ASP A 94 -25.12 -20.01 -7.03
CA ASP A 94 -24.72 -21.35 -7.40
C ASP A 94 -23.24 -21.63 -7.04
N LEU A 95 -22.38 -20.62 -7.24
CA LEU A 95 -20.95 -20.70 -6.91
C LEU A 95 -20.74 -20.85 -5.41
N LEU A 96 -21.43 -20.05 -4.60
CA LEU A 96 -21.34 -20.10 -3.14
C LEU A 96 -21.92 -21.41 -2.61
N GLU A 97 -23.04 -21.90 -3.14
CA GLU A 97 -23.59 -23.20 -2.76
C GLU A 97 -22.63 -24.34 -3.09
N ALA A 98 -22.04 -24.34 -4.28
CA ALA A 98 -21.04 -25.34 -4.69
C ALA A 98 -19.81 -25.30 -3.77
N LEU A 99 -19.33 -24.11 -3.40
CA LEU A 99 -18.23 -23.92 -2.47
C LEU A 99 -18.59 -24.46 -1.08
N ILE A 100 -19.75 -24.12 -0.56
CA ILE A 100 -20.24 -24.63 0.76
C ILE A 100 -20.26 -26.16 0.76
N LEU A 101 -20.80 -26.78 -0.30
CA LEU A 101 -20.86 -28.23 -0.42
C LEU A 101 -19.47 -28.86 -0.50
N TYR A 102 -18.55 -28.21 -1.24
CA TYR A 102 -17.15 -28.64 -1.33
C TYR A 102 -16.46 -28.63 0.04
N LEU A 103 -16.64 -27.54 0.80
CA LEU A 103 -16.05 -27.37 2.13
C LEU A 103 -16.67 -28.29 3.17
N LYS A 104 -17.97 -28.58 3.10
CA LYS A 104 -18.62 -29.58 3.97
C LYS A 104 -18.00 -30.97 3.79
N LYS A 105 -17.72 -31.39 2.55
CA LYS A 105 -17.03 -32.67 2.28
C LYS A 105 -15.61 -32.71 2.87
N LYS A 106 -14.97 -31.57 3.06
CA LYS A 106 -13.65 -31.44 3.70
C LYS A 106 -13.71 -31.25 5.22
N ASN A 107 -14.87 -31.36 5.83
CA ASN A 107 -15.11 -31.13 7.28
C ASN A 107 -14.65 -29.74 7.75
N ILE A 108 -14.90 -28.71 6.94
CA ILE A 108 -14.66 -27.32 7.32
C ILE A 108 -15.85 -26.81 8.12
N ALA A 109 -15.59 -26.26 9.30
CA ALA A 109 -16.62 -25.84 10.25
C ALA A 109 -17.15 -24.43 9.98
N SER A 110 -16.34 -23.54 9.40
CA SER A 110 -16.76 -22.18 9.06
C SER A 110 -16.02 -21.65 7.85
N LEU A 111 -16.67 -20.75 7.14
CA LEU A 111 -16.14 -20.05 5.96
C LEU A 111 -16.28 -18.55 6.21
N SER A 112 -15.17 -17.83 6.12
CA SER A 112 -15.14 -16.36 6.10
C SER A 112 -14.74 -15.88 4.71
N ILE A 113 -15.53 -14.99 4.14
CA ILE A 113 -15.31 -14.43 2.80
C ILE A 113 -15.18 -12.91 2.92
N HIS A 114 -14.16 -12.35 2.29
CA HIS A 114 -13.95 -10.92 2.14
C HIS A 114 -13.89 -10.60 0.63
N PRO A 115 -15.03 -10.32 -0.02
CA PRO A 115 -15.05 -9.97 -1.43
C PRO A 115 -14.24 -8.69 -1.68
N TYR A 116 -13.51 -8.64 -2.80
CA TYR A 116 -12.88 -7.41 -3.26
C TYR A 116 -13.88 -6.60 -4.09
N LEU A 117 -14.80 -5.97 -3.39
CA LEU A 117 -15.94 -5.27 -3.98
C LEU A 117 -16.13 -3.92 -3.31
N THR A 118 -16.21 -2.87 -4.13
CA THR A 118 -16.51 -1.52 -3.64
C THR A 118 -17.96 -1.43 -3.20
N ASN A 119 -18.21 -0.94 -2.00
CA ASN A 119 -19.54 -0.63 -1.49
C ASN A 119 -19.89 0.84 -1.78
N LEU A 120 -19.07 1.76 -1.24
CA LEU A 120 -19.30 3.19 -1.35
C LEU A 120 -18.03 3.88 -1.85
N ILE A 121 -18.19 4.84 -2.76
CA ILE A 121 -17.15 5.79 -3.12
C ILE A 121 -17.50 7.13 -2.48
N ARG A 122 -16.53 7.73 -1.77
CA ARG A 122 -16.68 9.00 -1.08
C ARG A 122 -15.65 10.01 -1.58
N ASN A 123 -15.99 11.30 -1.49
CA ASN A 123 -15.05 12.39 -1.71
C ASN A 123 -14.20 12.67 -0.46
N GLU A 124 -13.38 13.74 -0.49
CA GLU A 124 -12.52 14.17 0.61
C GLU A 124 -13.31 14.64 1.84
N GLU A 125 -14.53 15.11 1.65
CA GLU A 125 -15.49 15.52 2.68
C GLU A 125 -16.32 14.34 3.24
N LEU A 126 -16.03 13.12 2.80
CA LEU A 126 -16.73 11.88 3.13
C LEU A 126 -18.18 11.78 2.61
N GLU A 127 -18.58 12.67 1.71
CA GLU A 127 -19.86 12.58 1.04
C GLU A 127 -19.88 11.41 0.05
N ILE A 128 -21.03 10.73 -0.03
CA ILE A 128 -21.20 9.59 -0.93
C ILE A 128 -21.31 10.10 -2.37
N LEU A 129 -20.35 9.73 -3.22
CA LEU A 129 -20.37 10.02 -4.66
C LEU A 129 -21.07 8.94 -5.45
N LYS A 130 -20.92 7.68 -5.02
CA LYS A 130 -21.47 6.52 -5.72
C LYS A 130 -21.72 5.39 -4.72
N GLU A 131 -22.87 4.75 -4.87
CA GLU A 131 -23.17 3.43 -4.30
C GLU A 131 -22.95 2.37 -5.39
N ASP A 132 -22.38 1.24 -5.02
CA ASP A 132 -22.14 0.15 -5.95
C ASP A 132 -23.00 -1.09 -5.61
N LYS A 133 -22.83 -2.18 -6.34
CA LYS A 133 -23.66 -3.39 -6.24
C LYS A 133 -23.44 -4.21 -4.95
N ALA A 134 -22.63 -3.72 -4.01
CA ALA A 134 -22.33 -4.45 -2.78
C ALA A 134 -23.59 -4.84 -2.00
N ASP A 135 -24.63 -4.02 -1.99
CA ASP A 135 -25.91 -4.35 -1.35
C ASP A 135 -26.63 -5.54 -2.03
N GLU A 136 -26.55 -5.67 -3.35
CA GLU A 136 -27.13 -6.81 -4.07
C GLU A 136 -26.34 -8.09 -3.77
N VAL A 137 -25.02 -7.98 -3.73
CA VAL A 137 -24.12 -9.09 -3.38
C VAL A 137 -24.33 -9.51 -1.92
N SER A 138 -24.44 -8.56 -0.98
CA SER A 138 -24.71 -8.84 0.43
C SER A 138 -26.01 -9.62 0.61
N LYS A 139 -27.08 -9.27 -0.10
CA LYS A 139 -28.37 -10.00 -0.06
C LYS A 139 -28.24 -11.45 -0.53
N VAL A 140 -27.33 -11.74 -1.47
CA VAL A 140 -27.06 -13.12 -1.90
C VAL A 140 -26.38 -13.89 -0.76
N PHE A 141 -25.39 -13.30 -0.11
CA PHE A 141 -24.71 -13.91 1.05
C PHE A 141 -25.70 -14.18 2.20
N GLU A 142 -26.55 -13.20 2.54
CA GLU A 142 -27.53 -13.32 3.61
C GLU A 142 -28.54 -14.46 3.34
N LYS A 143 -29.05 -14.58 2.11
CA LYS A 143 -29.95 -15.66 1.70
C LYS A 143 -29.34 -17.06 1.86
N LEU A 144 -28.01 -17.16 1.78
CA LEU A 144 -27.27 -18.41 1.97
C LEU A 144 -26.84 -18.63 3.42
N GLY A 145 -27.28 -17.77 4.33
CA GLY A 145 -27.03 -17.89 5.78
C GLY A 145 -25.67 -17.34 6.22
N PHE A 146 -25.04 -16.48 5.45
CA PHE A 146 -23.88 -15.72 5.90
C PHE A 146 -24.31 -14.55 6.78
N GLU A 147 -23.51 -14.29 7.82
CA GLU A 147 -23.64 -13.11 8.66
C GLU A 147 -22.55 -12.10 8.31
N GLN A 148 -22.91 -10.83 8.21
CA GLN A 148 -21.98 -9.76 7.93
C GLN A 148 -21.32 -9.27 9.23
N TYR A 149 -19.99 -9.28 9.29
CA TYR A 149 -19.24 -8.66 10.36
C TYR A 149 -18.95 -7.20 10.01
N LEU A 150 -19.51 -6.28 10.78
CA LEU A 150 -19.33 -4.83 10.62
C LEU A 150 -18.30 -4.26 11.61
N ASP A 151 -17.87 -5.04 12.58
CA ASP A 151 -16.90 -4.63 13.59
C ASP A 151 -15.48 -4.54 13.00
N PRO A 152 -14.87 -3.34 12.95
CA PRO A 152 -13.51 -3.16 12.44
C PRO A 152 -12.45 -3.98 13.19
N GLU A 153 -12.65 -4.28 14.50
CA GLU A 153 -11.72 -5.08 15.30
C GLU A 153 -11.71 -6.55 14.89
N GLN A 154 -12.80 -7.03 14.29
CA GLN A 154 -12.94 -8.39 13.77
C GLN A 154 -12.61 -8.49 12.28
N ALA A 155 -12.42 -7.38 11.60
CA ALA A 155 -12.09 -7.37 10.18
C ALA A 155 -10.68 -7.95 9.95
N LEU A 156 -10.61 -8.97 9.10
CA LEU A 156 -9.36 -9.63 8.73
C LEU A 156 -8.60 -8.88 7.63
N VAL A 157 -9.24 -7.88 7.03
CA VAL A 157 -8.71 -7.03 5.97
C VAL A 157 -9.15 -5.59 6.20
N VAL A 158 -8.43 -4.65 5.60
CA VAL A 158 -8.78 -3.22 5.66
C VAL A 158 -10.09 -2.98 4.92
N ASN A 159 -11.04 -2.33 5.58
CA ASN A 159 -12.38 -2.03 5.03
C ASN A 159 -12.46 -0.68 4.31
N GLN A 160 -11.44 0.15 4.44
CA GLN A 160 -11.38 1.48 3.83
C GLN A 160 -10.05 1.64 3.10
N MET A 161 -10.11 2.12 1.87
CA MET A 161 -8.94 2.41 1.07
C MET A 161 -9.03 3.83 0.49
N PHE A 162 -7.91 4.54 0.50
CA PHE A 162 -7.76 5.77 -0.25
C PHE A 162 -7.22 5.42 -1.63
N VAL A 163 -7.99 5.76 -2.67
CA VAL A 163 -7.64 5.43 -4.05
C VAL A 163 -7.34 6.72 -4.81
N LYS A 164 -6.21 6.77 -5.51
CA LYS A 164 -5.91 7.81 -6.48
C LYS A 164 -6.03 7.22 -7.89
N PRO A 165 -7.12 7.50 -8.63
CA PRO A 165 -7.20 7.17 -10.05
C PRO A 165 -6.11 7.93 -10.81
N ILE A 166 -5.31 7.22 -11.59
CA ILE A 166 -4.19 7.79 -12.37
C ILE A 166 -4.41 7.72 -13.88
N ASP A 167 -5.33 6.89 -14.33
CA ASP A 167 -5.75 6.72 -15.71
C ASP A 167 -6.45 7.96 -16.32
N THR A 168 -6.78 8.93 -15.47
CA THR A 168 -7.35 10.23 -15.88
C THR A 168 -6.30 11.26 -16.26
N PHE A 169 -5.01 10.97 -16.07
CA PHE A 169 -3.88 11.86 -16.36
C PHE A 169 -3.01 11.29 -17.48
N THR A 170 -2.49 12.14 -18.34
CA THR A 170 -1.57 11.76 -19.42
C THR A 170 -0.10 11.97 -19.05
N THR A 171 0.19 12.85 -18.11
CA THR A 171 1.55 13.16 -17.64
C THR A 171 1.62 13.34 -16.12
N SER A 172 2.82 13.16 -15.57
CA SER A 172 3.10 13.45 -14.15
C SER A 172 2.88 14.92 -13.81
N ASP A 173 3.15 15.82 -14.74
CA ASP A 173 2.98 17.27 -14.54
C ASP A 173 1.48 17.62 -14.45
N GLU A 174 0.65 17.00 -15.27
CA GLU A 174 -0.80 17.14 -15.21
C GLU A 174 -1.34 16.64 -13.87
N MET A 175 -0.90 15.47 -13.43
CA MET A 175 -1.27 14.92 -12.12
C MET A 175 -0.79 15.83 -10.98
N LEU A 176 0.45 16.35 -11.05
CA LEU A 176 0.98 17.29 -10.07
C LEU A 176 0.16 18.60 -10.05
N ALA A 177 -0.27 19.09 -11.23
CA ALA A 177 -1.10 20.29 -11.32
C ALA A 177 -2.44 20.15 -10.58
N ALA A 178 -3.01 18.94 -10.54
CA ALA A 178 -4.25 18.63 -9.84
C ALA A 178 -4.11 18.53 -8.31
N PHE A 179 -2.89 18.49 -7.77
CA PHE A 179 -2.68 18.46 -6.33
C PHE A 179 -2.94 19.81 -5.67
N SER A 180 -3.24 19.78 -4.37
CA SER A 180 -3.42 20.99 -3.57
C SER A 180 -2.16 21.88 -3.61
N PRO A 181 -2.30 23.22 -3.49
CA PRO A 181 -1.15 24.11 -3.41
C PRO A 181 -0.20 23.78 -2.25
N SER A 182 -0.72 23.23 -1.16
CA SER A 182 0.07 22.81 -0.01
C SER A 182 0.99 21.64 -0.37
N LEU A 183 0.43 20.58 -0.97
CA LEU A 183 1.21 19.41 -1.37
C LEU A 183 2.29 19.74 -2.41
N LYS A 184 1.97 20.61 -3.38
CA LYS A 184 2.96 21.09 -4.37
C LYS A 184 4.14 21.82 -3.72
N ARG A 185 3.87 22.67 -2.72
CA ARG A 185 4.93 23.36 -1.96
C ARG A 185 5.77 22.37 -1.15
N ASP A 186 5.12 21.38 -0.52
CA ASP A 186 5.79 20.37 0.29
C ASP A 186 6.69 19.48 -0.57
N LEU A 187 6.23 19.02 -1.74
CA LEU A 187 7.05 18.25 -2.68
C LEU A 187 8.30 19.05 -3.09
N LYS A 188 8.13 20.33 -3.49
CA LYS A 188 9.25 21.20 -3.84
C LYS A 188 10.23 21.39 -2.67
N LYS A 189 9.71 21.62 -1.46
CA LYS A 189 10.51 21.80 -0.25
C LYS A 189 11.32 20.54 0.06
N PHE A 190 10.69 19.37 0.10
CA PHE A 190 11.35 18.12 0.49
C PHE A 190 12.38 17.67 -0.55
N THR A 191 12.11 17.87 -1.83
CA THR A 191 13.11 17.66 -2.90
C THR A 191 14.32 18.56 -2.70
N ALA A 192 14.13 19.84 -2.36
CA ALA A 192 15.23 20.78 -2.12
C ALA A 192 16.07 20.42 -0.87
N LEU A 193 15.51 19.66 0.08
CA LEU A 193 16.25 19.15 1.24
C LEU A 193 17.14 17.94 0.94
N ASN A 194 17.23 17.51 -0.33
CA ASN A 194 17.98 16.33 -0.75
C ASN A 194 17.48 15.00 -0.15
N VAL A 195 16.18 14.89 0.07
CA VAL A 195 15.54 13.60 0.32
C VAL A 195 15.50 12.80 -0.98
N LYS A 196 15.97 11.56 -0.91
CA LYS A 196 16.03 10.61 -2.03
C LYS A 196 15.12 9.42 -1.77
N VAL A 197 14.73 8.74 -2.83
CA VAL A 197 13.95 7.50 -2.78
C VAL A 197 14.69 6.42 -3.55
N GLU A 198 14.77 5.22 -2.97
CA GLU A 198 15.36 4.05 -3.62
C GLU A 198 14.53 2.79 -3.35
N GLU A 199 14.60 1.81 -4.26
CA GLU A 199 14.05 0.48 -4.05
C GLU A 199 15.10 -0.39 -3.35
N LEU A 200 14.70 -1.03 -2.24
CA LEU A 200 15.57 -1.93 -1.48
C LEU A 200 15.62 -3.31 -2.13
N SER A 201 16.82 -3.89 -2.19
CA SER A 201 17.04 -5.30 -2.49
C SER A 201 16.65 -6.18 -1.29
N GLU A 202 16.54 -7.49 -1.52
CA GLU A 202 16.23 -8.45 -0.44
C GLU A 202 17.24 -8.37 0.71
N ASP A 203 18.52 -8.18 0.41
CA ASP A 203 19.60 -8.13 1.39
C ASP A 203 19.56 -6.89 2.30
N ASN A 204 18.83 -5.85 1.90
CA ASN A 204 18.73 -4.57 2.61
C ASN A 204 17.34 -4.33 3.24
N LEU A 205 16.51 -5.38 3.36
CA LEU A 205 15.16 -5.26 3.93
C LEU A 205 15.17 -5.00 5.45
N ASP A 206 16.29 -5.15 6.12
CA ASP A 206 16.51 -4.73 7.50
C ASP A 206 16.17 -3.24 7.69
N GLN A 207 16.55 -2.37 6.75
CA GLN A 207 16.26 -0.93 6.81
C GLN A 207 14.75 -0.63 6.78
N PHE A 208 13.99 -1.34 5.94
CA PHE A 208 12.53 -1.28 5.94
C PHE A 208 11.96 -1.79 7.26
N TYR A 209 12.47 -2.94 7.71
CA TYR A 209 11.98 -3.63 8.90
C TYR A 209 12.16 -2.80 10.17
N ASP A 210 13.31 -2.15 10.34
CA ASP A 210 13.60 -1.29 11.49
C ASP A 210 12.62 -0.11 11.61
N ILE A 211 12.28 0.54 10.49
CA ILE A 211 11.28 1.62 10.48
C ILE A 211 9.89 1.07 10.80
N LEU A 212 9.54 -0.10 10.24
CA LEU A 212 8.25 -0.72 10.46
C LEU A 212 8.07 -1.13 11.92
N VAL A 213 9.07 -1.75 12.55
CA VAL A 213 9.05 -2.15 13.96
C VAL A 213 8.88 -0.94 14.88
N ARG A 214 9.67 0.11 14.69
CA ARG A 214 9.52 1.36 15.47
C ARG A 214 8.13 1.99 15.31
N THR A 215 7.57 1.92 14.11
CA THR A 215 6.20 2.39 13.85
C THR A 215 5.17 1.53 14.59
N ALA A 216 5.35 0.21 14.59
CA ALA A 216 4.45 -0.74 15.23
C ALA A 216 4.47 -0.61 16.76
N GLU A 217 5.66 -0.50 17.36
CA GLU A 217 5.82 -0.25 18.80
C GLU A 217 5.08 1.02 19.25
N ARG A 218 5.24 2.09 18.50
CA ARG A 218 4.56 3.35 18.78
C ARG A 218 3.04 3.28 18.65
N LYS A 219 2.54 2.55 17.63
CA LYS A 219 1.10 2.44 17.33
C LYS A 219 0.42 1.26 17.98
N GLY A 220 1.14 0.36 18.63
CA GLY A 220 0.60 -0.77 19.36
C GLY A 220 0.08 -1.93 18.50
N PHE A 221 0.67 -2.17 17.32
CA PHE A 221 0.32 -3.32 16.49
C PHE A 221 1.46 -4.32 16.33
N SER A 222 1.13 -5.57 15.98
CA SER A 222 2.12 -6.62 15.77
C SER A 222 2.66 -6.61 14.33
N VAL A 223 3.95 -6.87 14.16
CA VAL A 223 4.62 -6.97 12.86
C VAL A 223 4.99 -8.44 12.60
N HIS A 224 4.87 -8.86 11.33
CA HIS A 224 5.44 -10.12 10.90
C HIS A 224 6.98 -10.08 11.01
N PRO A 225 7.66 -11.21 11.24
CA PRO A 225 9.11 -11.24 11.29
C PRO A 225 9.75 -10.84 9.94
N LEU A 226 11.00 -10.38 9.97
CA LEU A 226 11.74 -9.96 8.76
C LEU A 226 11.71 -11.04 7.66
N THR A 227 11.80 -12.31 8.04
CA THR A 227 11.72 -13.44 7.11
C THR A 227 10.44 -13.46 6.28
N TYR A 228 9.33 -12.96 6.81
CA TYR A 228 8.09 -12.84 6.05
C TYR A 228 8.24 -11.87 4.87
N PHE A 229 8.88 -10.75 5.09
CA PHE A 229 9.08 -9.73 4.05
C PHE A 229 10.12 -10.17 3.02
N GLN A 230 11.14 -10.93 3.45
CA GLN A 230 12.10 -11.57 2.56
C GLN A 230 11.42 -12.61 1.66
N ASP A 231 10.59 -13.49 2.24
CA ASP A 231 9.82 -14.48 1.48
C ASP A 231 8.83 -13.81 0.54
N LEU A 232 8.20 -12.70 0.94
CA LEU A 232 7.31 -11.91 0.10
C LEU A 232 8.09 -11.32 -1.09
N LYS A 233 9.27 -10.73 -0.85
CA LYS A 233 10.13 -10.20 -1.93
C LYS A 233 10.54 -11.31 -2.91
N ARG A 234 10.90 -12.51 -2.42
CA ARG A 234 11.25 -13.66 -3.28
C ARG A 234 10.09 -14.13 -4.12
N ASN A 235 8.89 -14.29 -3.53
CA ASN A 235 7.73 -14.81 -4.25
C ASN A 235 7.18 -13.81 -5.28
N PHE A 236 7.12 -12.54 -4.95
CA PHE A 236 6.55 -11.50 -5.82
C PHE A 236 7.61 -10.80 -6.71
N GLY A 237 8.90 -10.96 -6.42
CA GLY A 237 9.97 -10.38 -7.22
C GLY A 237 9.82 -8.87 -7.41
N LYS A 238 9.69 -8.44 -8.67
CA LYS A 238 9.55 -7.02 -9.04
C LYS A 238 8.21 -6.40 -8.65
N SER A 239 7.19 -7.22 -8.42
CA SER A 239 5.87 -6.76 -7.98
C SER A 239 5.81 -6.35 -6.51
N ALA A 240 6.73 -6.83 -5.67
CA ALA A 240 6.91 -6.36 -4.30
C ALA A 240 7.98 -5.27 -4.25
N LYS A 241 7.56 -4.02 -4.16
CA LYS A 241 8.45 -2.85 -4.15
C LYS A 241 8.64 -2.36 -2.73
N PHE A 242 9.80 -2.68 -2.17
CA PHE A 242 10.23 -2.16 -0.87
C PHE A 242 10.98 -0.85 -1.11
N MET A 243 10.33 0.25 -0.78
CA MET A 243 10.83 1.60 -1.05
C MET A 243 11.31 2.28 0.22
N LEU A 244 12.47 2.91 0.16
CA LEU A 244 13.07 3.68 1.25
C LEU A 244 13.22 5.14 0.82
N ALA A 245 12.70 6.06 1.65
CA ALA A 245 13.06 7.46 1.58
C ALA A 245 14.13 7.77 2.62
N TYR A 246 15.20 8.40 2.22
CA TYR A 246 16.31 8.78 3.08
C TYR A 246 16.81 10.19 2.80
N LEU A 247 17.39 10.82 3.81
CA LEU A 247 18.11 12.07 3.64
C LEU A 247 19.54 11.74 3.19
N ASP A 248 19.98 12.34 2.07
CA ASP A 248 21.37 12.34 1.64
C ASP A 248 22.13 13.33 2.53
N CYS A 249 22.81 12.81 3.55
CA CYS A 249 23.42 13.63 4.59
C CYS A 249 24.52 14.56 4.06
N PRO A 250 25.46 14.10 3.21
CA PRO A 250 26.45 14.99 2.60
C PRO A 250 25.82 16.11 1.76
N ALA A 251 24.82 15.76 0.93
CA ALA A 251 24.14 16.74 0.09
C ALA A 251 23.30 17.73 0.92
N TYR A 252 22.68 17.28 2.01
CA TYR A 252 21.94 18.16 2.91
C TYR A 252 22.87 19.14 3.64
N LEU A 253 24.03 18.69 4.11
CA LEU A 253 25.04 19.58 4.72
C LEU A 253 25.53 20.63 3.71
N ALA A 254 25.84 20.22 2.49
CA ALA A 254 26.22 21.15 1.43
C ALA A 254 25.12 22.18 1.15
N TYR A 255 23.86 21.75 1.09
CA TYR A 255 22.68 22.62 0.96
C TYR A 255 22.59 23.65 2.10
N LEU A 256 22.81 23.23 3.36
CA LEU A 256 22.79 24.15 4.51
C LEU A 256 23.92 25.18 4.42
N ASP A 257 25.15 24.73 4.13
CA ASP A 257 26.33 25.57 4.00
C ASP A 257 26.18 26.62 2.89
N GLU A 258 25.66 26.22 1.72
CA GLU A 258 25.43 27.12 0.60
C GLU A 258 24.42 28.21 0.95
N ASN A 259 23.29 27.84 1.58
CA ASN A 259 22.29 28.79 2.01
C ASN A 259 22.80 29.73 3.11
N ILE A 260 23.55 29.24 4.09
CA ILE A 260 24.18 30.06 5.12
C ILE A 260 25.07 31.12 4.48
N LYS A 261 26.01 30.72 3.61
CA LYS A 261 26.92 31.64 2.90
C LYS A 261 26.16 32.65 2.04
N SER A 262 25.09 32.21 1.34
CA SER A 262 24.26 33.06 0.51
C SER A 262 23.57 34.15 1.34
N PHE A 263 22.98 33.79 2.49
CA PHE A 263 22.33 34.79 3.37
C PHE A 263 23.33 35.70 4.05
N GLU A 264 24.50 35.23 4.47
CA GLU A 264 25.57 36.08 5.01
C GLU A 264 26.03 37.13 3.99
N THR A 265 26.28 36.70 2.76
CA THR A 265 26.65 37.59 1.65
C THR A 265 25.55 38.61 1.35
N LYS A 266 24.29 38.16 1.33
CA LYS A 266 23.13 39.05 1.11
C LYS A 266 22.99 40.09 2.22
N ILE A 267 23.15 39.69 3.48
CA ILE A 267 23.07 40.62 4.62
C ILE A 267 24.19 41.64 4.55
N GLN A 268 25.41 41.23 4.20
CA GLN A 268 26.55 42.15 4.07
C GLN A 268 26.30 43.16 2.93
N ALA A 269 25.88 42.69 1.75
CA ALA A 269 25.56 43.57 0.63
C ALA A 269 24.43 44.59 0.94
N LEU A 270 23.41 44.16 1.71
CA LEU A 270 22.35 45.05 2.15
C LEU A 270 22.83 46.08 3.17
N LYS A 271 23.79 45.76 4.02
CA LYS A 271 24.41 46.68 4.99
C LYS A 271 25.29 47.71 4.33
N ASP A 272 26.05 47.31 3.31
CA ASP A 272 26.95 48.20 2.57
C ASP A 272 26.21 49.12 1.58
N GLY A 273 24.94 48.82 1.27
CA GLY A 273 24.09 49.59 0.40
C GLY A 273 23.32 50.74 1.07
N PRO A 274 22.50 51.53 0.34
CA PRO A 274 21.69 52.61 0.89
C PRO A 274 20.73 52.18 1.98
N GLN A 275 20.80 52.79 3.15
CA GLN A 275 20.00 52.45 4.34
C GLN A 275 18.60 53.05 4.31
N LYS A 276 17.70 52.53 3.50
CA LYS A 276 16.29 52.90 3.43
C LYS A 276 15.44 52.09 4.42
N LYS A 277 14.25 52.56 4.78
CA LYS A 277 13.32 51.83 5.68
C LYS A 277 13.05 50.38 5.17
N ARG A 278 12.93 50.20 3.85
CA ARG A 278 12.76 48.91 3.22
C ARG A 278 14.00 48.00 3.38
N THR A 279 15.21 48.57 3.30
CA THR A 279 16.48 47.82 3.46
C THR A 279 16.59 47.24 4.86
N LYS A 280 16.17 47.97 5.91
CA LYS A 280 16.15 47.43 7.28
C LYS A 280 15.25 46.20 7.43
N GLY A 281 14.04 46.25 6.82
CA GLY A 281 13.14 45.06 6.79
C GLY A 281 13.78 43.85 6.07
N GLN A 282 14.40 44.07 4.92
CA GLN A 282 15.09 43.01 4.15
C GLN A 282 16.25 42.39 4.93
N ILE A 283 17.00 43.21 5.71
CA ILE A 283 18.07 42.70 6.58
C ILE A 283 17.49 41.82 7.70
N ALA A 284 16.41 42.29 8.37
CA ALA A 284 15.77 41.51 9.41
C ALA A 284 15.24 40.15 8.90
N ASP A 285 14.54 40.16 7.77
CA ASP A 285 14.04 38.92 7.12
C ASP A 285 15.18 37.97 6.77
N ALA A 286 16.30 38.49 6.20
CA ALA A 286 17.46 37.69 5.85
C ALA A 286 18.16 37.12 7.09
N GLN A 287 18.23 37.87 8.18
CA GLN A 287 18.77 37.40 9.47
C GLN A 287 17.92 36.31 10.09
N ASP A 288 16.59 36.39 9.99
CA ASP A 288 15.67 35.35 10.47
C ASP A 288 15.85 34.06 9.68
N GLN A 289 15.98 34.15 8.37
CA GLN A 289 16.29 32.99 7.52
C GLN A 289 17.64 32.36 7.90
N LEU A 290 18.69 33.18 8.05
CA LEU A 290 20.01 32.71 8.46
C LEU A 290 19.96 31.98 9.81
N ARG A 291 19.27 32.52 10.81
CA ARG A 291 19.06 31.85 12.10
C ARG A 291 18.36 30.50 11.96
N SER A 292 17.38 30.41 11.05
CA SER A 292 16.69 29.16 10.76
C SER A 292 17.63 28.10 10.17
N TYR A 293 18.55 28.48 9.27
CA TYR A 293 19.55 27.55 8.71
C TYR A 293 20.56 27.10 9.76
N TYR A 294 21.07 27.99 10.61
CA TYR A 294 21.95 27.59 11.72
C TYR A 294 21.24 26.64 12.69
N LYS A 295 19.97 26.91 13.03
CA LYS A 295 19.20 26.00 13.89
C LYS A 295 19.07 24.62 13.27
N ARG A 296 18.82 24.52 11.96
CA ARG A 296 18.77 23.23 11.24
C ARG A 296 20.13 22.51 11.25
N LEU A 297 21.21 23.24 11.07
CA LEU A 297 22.57 22.68 11.14
C LEU A 297 22.86 22.11 12.52
N GLU A 298 22.56 22.84 13.59
CA GLU A 298 22.72 22.35 14.97
C GLU A 298 21.81 21.15 15.25
N GLN A 299 20.57 21.18 14.80
CA GLN A 299 19.66 20.03 14.92
C GLN A 299 20.21 18.81 14.17
N PHE A 300 20.73 18.99 12.96
CA PHE A 300 21.31 17.88 12.19
C PHE A 300 22.48 17.21 12.92
N LYS A 301 23.32 17.99 13.60
CA LYS A 301 24.44 17.45 14.42
C LYS A 301 23.97 16.55 15.58
N THR A 302 22.71 16.69 16.01
CA THR A 302 22.16 15.84 17.08
C THR A 302 21.64 14.49 16.58
N TYR A 303 21.52 14.30 15.25
CA TYR A 303 21.09 13.03 14.70
C TYR A 303 22.17 11.98 14.88
N GLN A 304 21.89 10.96 15.69
CA GLN A 304 22.87 9.93 16.02
C GLN A 304 23.06 8.96 14.85
N ASN A 305 24.31 8.52 14.64
CA ASN A 305 24.69 7.51 13.64
C ASN A 305 24.29 7.85 12.20
N THR A 306 24.39 9.11 11.82
CA THR A 306 24.20 9.50 10.43
C THR A 306 25.45 9.10 9.62
N GLY A 307 25.40 7.93 8.99
CA GLY A 307 26.24 7.66 7.84
C GLY A 307 25.85 8.60 6.68
N ASP A 308 26.18 8.24 5.46
CA ASP A 308 25.81 9.04 4.29
C ASP A 308 24.30 9.11 4.05
N LYS A 309 23.53 8.13 4.57
CA LYS A 309 22.08 8.03 4.44
C LYS A 309 21.41 7.99 5.81
N LEU A 310 20.43 8.87 6.03
CA LEU A 310 19.54 8.84 7.20
C LEU A 310 18.16 8.33 6.75
N PRO A 311 17.75 7.10 7.12
CA PRO A 311 16.44 6.56 6.80
C PRO A 311 15.29 7.40 7.42
N LEU A 312 14.29 7.74 6.63
CA LEU A 312 13.18 8.60 7.05
C LEU A 312 11.83 7.86 7.06
N SER A 313 11.57 7.11 6.01
CA SER A 313 10.29 6.42 5.80
C SER A 313 10.53 5.20 4.91
N ALA A 314 9.83 4.12 5.18
CA ALA A 314 9.90 2.92 4.34
C ALA A 314 8.52 2.31 4.14
N TYR A 315 8.22 1.90 2.90
CA TYR A 315 6.93 1.34 2.51
C TYR A 315 7.10 0.17 1.55
N LEU A 316 6.26 -0.84 1.72
CA LEU A 316 6.06 -1.90 0.76
C LEU A 316 4.84 -1.58 -0.11
N PHE A 317 5.05 -1.53 -1.40
CA PHE A 317 3.98 -1.45 -2.40
C PHE A 317 3.86 -2.76 -3.16
N MET A 318 2.62 -3.21 -3.33
CA MET A 318 2.29 -4.36 -4.15
C MET A 318 1.76 -3.86 -5.50
N ASP A 319 2.53 -4.13 -6.54
CA ASP A 319 2.20 -3.81 -7.92
C ASP A 319 1.58 -5.03 -8.57
N TYR A 320 0.24 -5.09 -8.63
CA TYR A 320 -0.47 -6.27 -9.06
C TYR A 320 -1.77 -5.93 -9.79
N GLY A 321 -2.00 -6.58 -10.94
CA GLY A 321 -3.17 -6.32 -11.76
C GLY A 321 -3.21 -4.86 -12.24
N SER A 322 -4.32 -4.18 -11.97
CA SER A 322 -4.56 -2.78 -12.34
C SER A 322 -4.22 -1.78 -11.24
N GLU A 323 -3.59 -2.21 -10.14
CA GLU A 323 -3.37 -1.35 -8.98
C GLU A 323 -1.96 -1.45 -8.39
N VAL A 324 -1.53 -0.39 -7.72
CA VAL A 324 -0.35 -0.36 -6.85
C VAL A 324 -0.83 -0.06 -5.43
N VAL A 325 -0.76 -1.06 -4.56
CA VAL A 325 -1.28 -0.97 -3.18
C VAL A 325 -0.16 -0.68 -2.21
N SER A 326 -0.27 0.40 -1.41
CA SER A 326 0.58 0.64 -0.25
C SER A 326 0.17 -0.32 0.87
N PHE A 327 0.96 -1.37 1.10
CA PHE A 327 0.55 -2.51 1.91
C PHE A 327 1.06 -2.45 3.35
N TYR A 328 2.35 -2.21 3.53
CA TYR A 328 2.98 -1.97 4.83
C TYR A 328 3.84 -0.73 4.76
N GLY A 329 3.94 0.01 5.84
CA GLY A 329 4.84 1.14 5.87
C GLY A 329 4.93 1.83 7.22
N GLY A 330 5.95 2.64 7.34
CA GLY A 330 6.23 3.40 8.53
C GLY A 330 7.11 4.62 8.28
N ASN A 331 7.11 5.47 9.29
CA ASN A 331 7.91 6.69 9.31
C ASN A 331 8.70 6.75 10.63
N ASP A 332 9.92 7.24 10.55
CA ASP A 332 10.63 7.66 11.73
C ASP A 332 10.06 9.01 12.21
N GLU A 333 9.51 9.03 13.43
CA GLU A 333 8.82 10.19 13.97
C GLU A 333 9.76 11.38 14.19
N ALA A 334 11.03 11.12 14.49
CA ALA A 334 12.03 12.16 14.69
C ALA A 334 12.31 12.97 13.41
N TYR A 335 11.97 12.42 12.24
CA TYR A 335 12.35 12.96 10.93
C TYR A 335 11.15 13.29 10.02
N LEU A 336 9.93 13.36 10.55
CA LEU A 336 8.72 13.67 9.77
C LEU A 336 8.81 15.00 9.00
N ASN A 337 9.56 15.97 9.53
CA ASN A 337 9.78 17.28 8.93
C ASN A 337 10.53 17.26 7.58
N PHE A 338 11.16 16.13 7.24
CA PHE A 338 11.81 15.91 5.93
C PHE A 338 10.86 15.39 4.86
N GLY A 339 9.66 14.92 5.23
CA GLY A 339 8.62 14.55 4.29
C GLY A 339 8.91 13.29 3.47
N GLY A 340 9.69 12.35 4.01
CA GLY A 340 10.09 11.13 3.31
C GLY A 340 8.91 10.35 2.72
N ALA A 341 7.83 10.16 3.51
CA ALA A 341 6.62 9.47 3.02
C ALA A 341 5.97 10.18 1.83
N VAL A 342 5.94 11.51 1.83
CA VAL A 342 5.33 12.30 0.73
C VAL A 342 6.08 12.08 -0.56
N LEU A 343 7.42 12.17 -0.54
CA LEU A 343 8.25 11.95 -1.72
C LEU A 343 8.18 10.50 -2.21
N LEU A 344 8.14 9.55 -1.28
CA LEU A 344 8.06 8.13 -1.58
C LEU A 344 6.73 7.78 -2.29
N HIS A 345 5.59 8.28 -1.78
CA HIS A 345 4.30 8.08 -2.45
C HIS A 345 4.23 8.81 -3.79
N TRP A 346 4.83 9.99 -3.91
CA TRP A 346 4.93 10.70 -5.20
C TRP A 346 5.72 9.89 -6.23
N GLU A 347 6.86 9.30 -5.86
CA GLU A 347 7.64 8.42 -6.74
C GLU A 347 6.81 7.22 -7.20
N MET A 348 6.02 6.63 -6.30
CA MET A 348 5.18 5.48 -6.64
C MET A 348 3.98 5.84 -7.51
N LEU A 349 3.42 7.03 -7.37
CA LEU A 349 2.41 7.56 -8.31
C LEU A 349 2.99 7.74 -9.71
N GLN A 350 4.20 8.32 -9.82
CA GLN A 350 4.89 8.45 -11.10
C GLN A 350 5.25 7.08 -11.70
N TYR A 351 5.67 6.13 -10.86
CA TYR A 351 5.91 4.76 -11.29
C TYR A 351 4.64 4.12 -11.88
N ALA A 352 3.52 4.22 -11.19
CA ALA A 352 2.25 3.65 -11.64
C ALA A 352 1.79 4.29 -12.97
N MET A 353 1.95 5.60 -13.14
CA MET A 353 1.65 6.27 -14.42
C MET A 353 2.48 5.73 -15.59
N ARG A 354 3.79 5.50 -15.38
CA ARG A 354 4.67 4.93 -16.43
C ARG A 354 4.24 3.53 -16.90
N LYS A 355 3.35 2.86 -16.16
CA LYS A 355 2.81 1.54 -16.52
C LYS A 355 1.51 1.61 -17.31
N VAL A 356 0.75 2.67 -17.15
CA VAL A 356 -0.54 2.87 -17.83
C VAL A 356 -0.34 3.40 -19.26
N ILE A 357 0.79 4.07 -19.51
CA ILE A 357 1.20 4.61 -20.80
C ILE A 357 2.07 3.59 -21.54
#